data_8549546f5641b72057d420d2c7a6f562
#
_entry.id   8549546f5641b72057d420d2c7a6f562
#
_cell.length_a   1.000
_cell.length_b   1.000
_cell.length_c   1.000
_cell.angle_alpha   90.00
_cell.angle_beta   90.00
_cell.angle_gamma   90.00
#
_symmetry.space_group_name_H-M   'P 1'
#
loop_
_entity.id
_entity.type
_entity.pdbx_description
1 polymer ?
#
loop_
_entity_poly.entity_id
_entity_poly.type
_entity_poly.pdbx_seq_one_letter_code
_entity_poly.pdbx_strand_id
1 'polypeptide(L)'
;MNNIDTQFYEAGLQLIDGVSPEIAQAIKGELTSQRARLKMIASENYCSGAVRACVSSIVMDKYAEGYVDLEKPQGHRYYSGCENVDKIEQLGMKWACELFGSEYAYLQPHSGSNANLIAYWAIINAKVMEPKIEATCELLDGVGLKEIPESLWEDIRHACGDQALLAMSLDCGGHLTHGDRTNISSQLFRCYSYGVDPTTGTIDYSDSL
;
A
#
# COMPACT_ATOMS: atom_id res chain seq x y z
N MET A 1 1.96 -12.61 -27.16
CA MET A 1 3.13 -12.85 -26.30
C MET A 1 4.31 -13.12 -27.23
N ASN A 2 5.49 -12.60 -26.94
CA ASN A 2 6.67 -13.00 -27.69
C ASN A 2 7.07 -14.44 -27.29
N ASN A 3 7.95 -15.08 -28.05
CA ASN A 3 8.33 -16.47 -27.83
C ASN A 3 8.99 -16.67 -26.43
N ILE A 4 9.73 -15.68 -25.94
CA ILE A 4 10.42 -15.73 -24.65
C ILE A 4 9.43 -15.75 -23.48
N ASP A 5 8.38 -14.93 -23.51
CA ASP A 5 7.34 -14.91 -22.45
C ASP A 5 6.62 -16.26 -22.35
N THR A 6 6.34 -16.89 -23.50
CA THR A 6 5.71 -18.20 -23.52
C THR A 6 6.63 -19.27 -22.95
N GLN A 7 7.89 -19.29 -23.36
CA GLN A 7 8.89 -20.23 -22.84
C GLN A 7 9.09 -20.10 -21.32
N PHE A 8 9.18 -18.88 -20.82
CA PHE A 8 9.29 -18.61 -19.38
C PHE A 8 8.08 -19.16 -18.60
N TYR A 9 6.87 -18.91 -19.12
CA TYR A 9 5.64 -19.38 -18.49
C TYR A 9 5.55 -20.91 -18.47
N GLU A 10 5.87 -21.55 -19.61
CA GLU A 10 5.84 -23.01 -19.75
C GLU A 10 6.90 -23.69 -18.86
N ALA A 11 8.11 -23.13 -18.78
CA ALA A 11 9.16 -23.64 -17.90
C ALA A 11 8.76 -23.54 -16.43
N GLY A 12 8.18 -22.42 -16.02
CA GLY A 12 7.64 -22.24 -14.66
C GLY A 12 6.54 -23.26 -14.34
N LEU A 13 5.60 -23.49 -15.25
CA LEU A 13 4.57 -24.50 -15.07
C LEU A 13 5.13 -25.94 -14.96
N GLN A 14 6.17 -26.28 -15.73
CA GLN A 14 6.81 -27.58 -15.62
C GLN A 14 7.48 -27.79 -14.25
N LEU A 15 8.14 -26.76 -13.71
CA LEU A 15 8.71 -26.81 -12.35
C LEU A 15 7.63 -27.04 -11.29
N ILE A 16 6.51 -26.33 -11.38
CA ILE A 16 5.39 -26.49 -10.44
C ILE A 16 4.77 -27.89 -10.60
N ASP A 17 4.55 -28.35 -11.82
CA ASP A 17 3.95 -29.67 -12.11
C ASP A 17 4.80 -30.81 -11.53
N GLY A 18 6.13 -30.68 -11.53
CA GLY A 18 7.05 -31.62 -10.92
C GLY A 18 6.97 -31.71 -9.39
N VAL A 19 6.41 -30.68 -8.73
CA VAL A 19 6.25 -30.62 -7.27
C VAL A 19 4.80 -30.86 -6.85
N SER A 20 3.85 -30.20 -7.53
CA SER A 20 2.41 -30.34 -7.29
C SER A 20 1.63 -30.19 -8.60
N PRO A 21 1.23 -31.29 -9.23
CA PRO A 21 0.39 -31.30 -10.43
C PRO A 21 -0.95 -30.59 -10.23
N GLU A 22 -1.51 -30.65 -9.03
CA GLU A 22 -2.81 -30.01 -8.71
C GLU A 22 -2.68 -28.48 -8.79
N ILE A 23 -1.60 -27.90 -8.29
CA ILE A 23 -1.35 -26.46 -8.37
C ILE A 23 -1.10 -26.04 -9.84
N ALA A 24 -0.31 -26.81 -10.57
CA ALA A 24 -0.07 -26.54 -11.99
C ALA A 24 -1.38 -26.59 -12.79
N GLN A 25 -2.26 -27.55 -12.51
CA GLN A 25 -3.57 -27.66 -13.15
C GLN A 25 -4.48 -26.48 -12.78
N ALA A 26 -4.49 -26.04 -11.52
CA ALA A 26 -5.26 -24.87 -11.10
C ALA A 26 -4.80 -23.59 -11.82
N ILE A 27 -3.50 -23.38 -11.96
CA ILE A 27 -2.94 -22.23 -12.70
C ILE A 27 -3.31 -22.29 -14.19
N LYS A 28 -3.27 -23.47 -14.82
CA LYS A 28 -3.73 -23.65 -16.20
C LYS A 28 -5.23 -23.40 -16.34
N GLY A 29 -6.02 -23.83 -15.36
CA GLY A 29 -7.45 -23.56 -15.28
C GLY A 29 -7.76 -22.08 -15.16
N GLU A 30 -7.03 -21.34 -14.32
CA GLU A 30 -7.16 -19.89 -14.19
C GLU A 30 -6.81 -19.16 -15.49
N LEU A 31 -5.73 -19.54 -16.19
CA LEU A 31 -5.42 -18.98 -17.51
C LEU A 31 -6.58 -19.17 -18.49
N THR A 32 -7.19 -20.34 -18.51
CA THR A 32 -8.36 -20.63 -19.35
C THR A 32 -9.55 -19.76 -18.97
N SER A 33 -9.82 -19.62 -17.68
CA SER A 33 -10.89 -18.76 -17.14
C SER A 33 -10.69 -17.29 -17.53
N GLN A 34 -9.49 -16.76 -17.40
CA GLN A 34 -9.19 -15.38 -17.75
C GLN A 34 -9.31 -15.10 -19.25
N ARG A 35 -9.05 -16.08 -20.10
CA ARG A 35 -9.24 -15.96 -21.55
C ARG A 35 -10.70 -16.07 -21.99
N ALA A 36 -11.51 -16.77 -21.20
CA ALA A 36 -12.92 -17.03 -21.54
C ALA A 36 -13.89 -15.98 -20.97
N ARG A 37 -13.42 -15.08 -20.07
CA ARG A 37 -14.28 -14.13 -19.37
C ARG A 37 -13.82 -12.69 -19.61
N LEU A 38 -14.80 -11.80 -19.74
CA LEU A 38 -14.55 -10.37 -19.70
C LEU A 38 -14.46 -9.92 -18.25
N LYS A 39 -13.29 -9.46 -17.81
CA LYS A 39 -13.08 -8.94 -16.46
C LYS A 39 -13.51 -7.47 -16.40
N MET A 40 -14.46 -7.16 -15.52
CA MET A 40 -15.02 -5.82 -15.36
C MET A 40 -14.49 -5.11 -14.10
N ILE A 41 -13.54 -5.72 -13.39
CA ILE A 41 -12.87 -5.11 -12.24
C ILE A 41 -11.69 -4.28 -12.76
N ALA A 42 -11.77 -2.95 -12.62
CA ALA A 42 -10.80 -2.02 -13.20
C ALA A 42 -9.36 -2.21 -12.71
N SER A 43 -9.18 -2.72 -11.48
CA SER A 43 -7.86 -3.01 -10.90
C SER A 43 -7.22 -4.31 -11.42
N GLU A 44 -7.98 -5.18 -12.06
CA GLU A 44 -7.44 -6.40 -12.66
C GLU A 44 -6.78 -6.10 -14.00
N ASN A 45 -5.46 -6.31 -14.08
CA ASN A 45 -4.69 -6.09 -15.29
C ASN A 45 -3.74 -7.27 -15.55
N TYR A 46 -3.31 -7.40 -16.79
CA TYR A 46 -2.34 -8.42 -17.21
C TYR A 46 -0.92 -7.87 -17.10
N CYS A 47 -0.13 -8.43 -16.19
CA CYS A 47 1.28 -8.05 -16.09
C CYS A 47 2.11 -8.63 -17.25
N SER A 48 3.17 -7.93 -17.62
CA SER A 48 4.13 -8.41 -18.62
C SER A 48 4.95 -9.60 -18.11
N GLY A 49 5.56 -10.35 -19.02
CA GLY A 49 6.49 -11.42 -18.67
C GLY A 49 7.67 -10.92 -17.85
N ALA A 50 8.18 -9.72 -18.13
CA ALA A 50 9.25 -9.09 -17.35
C ALA A 50 8.84 -8.84 -15.89
N VAL A 51 7.63 -8.35 -15.63
CA VAL A 51 7.11 -8.15 -14.26
C VAL A 51 7.02 -9.49 -13.53
N ARG A 52 6.49 -10.54 -14.19
CA ARG A 52 6.44 -11.89 -13.60
C ARG A 52 7.84 -12.41 -13.25
N ALA A 53 8.81 -12.25 -14.14
CA ALA A 53 10.19 -12.66 -13.92
C ALA A 53 10.84 -11.92 -12.74
N CYS A 54 10.57 -10.62 -12.60
CA CYS A 54 11.06 -9.84 -11.46
C CYS A 54 10.46 -10.34 -10.14
N VAL A 55 9.14 -10.58 -10.09
CA VAL A 55 8.45 -11.05 -8.88
C VAL A 55 8.93 -12.43 -8.44
N SER A 56 9.26 -13.32 -9.40
CA SER A 56 9.78 -14.67 -9.12
C SER A 56 11.32 -14.76 -9.09
N SER A 57 12.00 -13.62 -8.99
CA SER A 57 13.46 -13.58 -8.99
C SER A 57 14.05 -13.95 -7.62
N ILE A 58 15.36 -14.23 -7.59
CA ILE A 58 16.11 -14.54 -6.36
C ILE A 58 16.05 -13.43 -5.30
N VAL A 59 15.61 -12.23 -5.68
CA VAL A 59 15.42 -11.12 -4.73
C VAL A 59 14.37 -11.44 -3.66
N MET A 60 13.43 -12.35 -3.94
CA MET A 60 12.45 -12.82 -2.95
C MET A 60 13.08 -13.58 -1.76
N ASP A 61 14.31 -14.08 -1.88
CA ASP A 61 15.03 -14.78 -0.81
C ASP A 61 15.72 -13.79 0.14
N LYS A 62 15.72 -12.49 -0.18
CA LYS A 62 16.46 -11.47 0.56
C LYS A 62 15.62 -10.83 1.67
N TYR A 63 16.17 -10.82 2.88
CA TYR A 63 15.65 -10.04 3.99
C TYR A 63 16.21 -8.60 3.92
N ALA A 64 15.35 -7.63 3.68
CA ALA A 64 15.75 -6.24 3.41
C ALA A 64 14.90 -5.24 4.20
N GLU A 65 14.70 -5.50 5.50
CA GLU A 65 13.98 -4.60 6.39
C GLU A 65 14.64 -3.23 6.44
N GLY A 66 13.81 -2.19 6.44
CA GLY A 66 14.24 -0.80 6.35
C GLY A 66 13.79 -0.18 5.03
N TYR A 67 14.28 0.99 4.75
CA TYR A 67 13.91 1.74 3.55
C TYR A 67 15.13 2.38 2.89
N VAL A 68 14.98 2.74 1.63
CA VAL A 68 15.96 3.48 0.84
C VAL A 68 15.48 4.91 0.66
N ASP A 69 16.41 5.85 0.66
CA ASP A 69 16.16 7.26 0.41
C ASP A 69 16.73 7.61 -0.98
N LEU A 70 16.01 8.41 -1.76
CA LEU A 70 16.49 8.88 -3.07
C LEU A 70 17.72 9.77 -2.94
N GLU A 71 17.82 10.52 -1.85
CA GLU A 71 18.94 11.45 -1.59
C GLU A 71 20.14 10.77 -0.91
N LYS A 72 19.91 9.64 -0.24
CA LYS A 72 20.93 8.91 0.51
C LYS A 72 21.07 7.50 -0.03
N PRO A 73 22.01 7.25 -0.94
CA PRO A 73 22.22 5.95 -1.58
C PRO A 73 22.50 4.79 -0.61
N GLN A 74 22.91 5.10 0.62
CA GLN A 74 23.06 4.12 1.70
C GLN A 74 21.79 4.17 2.55
N GLY A 75 20.77 3.43 2.14
CA GLY A 75 19.48 3.37 2.83
C GLY A 75 19.59 2.93 4.29
N HIS A 76 18.53 3.18 5.03
CA HIS A 76 18.39 2.73 6.42
C HIS A 76 17.96 1.26 6.47
N ARG A 77 18.85 0.35 6.05
CA ARG A 77 18.62 -1.09 6.18
C ARG A 77 19.21 -1.62 7.48
N TYR A 78 18.47 -2.53 8.10
CA TYR A 78 18.93 -3.20 9.32
C TYR A 78 19.93 -4.34 9.03
N TYR A 79 20.03 -4.78 7.77
CA TYR A 79 20.84 -5.91 7.34
C TYR A 79 21.82 -5.50 6.24
N SER A 80 22.97 -6.14 6.23
CA SER A 80 23.99 -5.95 5.18
C SER A 80 23.63 -6.65 3.87
N GLY A 81 24.27 -6.26 2.79
CA GLY A 81 24.10 -6.90 1.48
C GLY A 81 22.78 -6.55 0.79
N CYS A 82 22.26 -5.35 1.03
CA CYS A 82 21.00 -4.86 0.45
C CYS A 82 21.22 -3.93 -0.76
N GLU A 83 22.44 -3.73 -1.22
CA GLU A 83 22.80 -2.73 -2.23
C GLU A 83 22.04 -2.92 -3.55
N ASN A 84 21.79 -4.18 -3.95
CA ASN A 84 21.04 -4.48 -5.15
C ASN A 84 19.53 -4.25 -4.97
N VAL A 85 18.99 -4.54 -3.78
CA VAL A 85 17.60 -4.25 -3.43
C VAL A 85 17.39 -2.74 -3.39
N ASP A 86 18.31 -2.00 -2.78
CA ASP A 86 18.27 -0.53 -2.71
C ASP A 86 18.24 0.07 -4.12
N LYS A 87 19.08 -0.44 -5.02
CA LYS A 87 19.09 0.01 -6.41
C LYS A 87 17.77 -0.26 -7.13
N ILE A 88 17.16 -1.42 -6.90
CA ILE A 88 15.84 -1.77 -7.48
C ILE A 88 14.77 -0.82 -6.96
N GLU A 89 14.71 -0.59 -5.64
CA GLU A 89 13.76 0.34 -5.04
C GLU A 89 13.96 1.77 -5.52
N GLN A 90 15.19 2.29 -5.54
CA GLN A 90 15.51 3.63 -6.04
C GLN A 90 15.05 3.84 -7.49
N LEU A 91 15.30 2.87 -8.36
CA LEU A 91 14.83 2.92 -9.75
C LEU A 91 13.30 2.92 -9.82
N GLY A 92 12.65 2.09 -9.02
CA GLY A 92 11.20 2.06 -8.95
C GLY A 92 10.60 3.37 -8.43
N MET A 93 11.15 3.93 -7.36
CA MET A 93 10.75 5.23 -6.81
C MET A 93 10.91 6.34 -7.84
N LYS A 94 12.05 6.39 -8.53
CA LYS A 94 12.31 7.35 -9.60
C LYS A 94 11.26 7.26 -10.70
N TRP A 95 10.97 6.05 -11.20
CA TRP A 95 9.98 5.86 -12.25
C TRP A 95 8.55 6.17 -11.79
N ALA A 96 8.22 5.87 -10.54
CA ALA A 96 6.93 6.26 -9.97
C ALA A 96 6.80 7.79 -9.89
N CYS A 97 7.82 8.50 -9.41
CA CYS A 97 7.84 9.96 -9.39
C CYS A 97 7.69 10.55 -10.80
N GLU A 98 8.41 10.03 -11.78
CA GLU A 98 8.30 10.47 -13.18
C GLU A 98 6.91 10.22 -13.76
N LEU A 99 6.31 9.04 -13.49
CA LEU A 99 5.02 8.65 -14.02
C LEU A 99 3.86 9.46 -13.46
N PHE A 100 3.90 9.74 -12.15
CA PHE A 100 2.81 10.42 -11.44
C PHE A 100 3.06 11.92 -11.23
N GLY A 101 4.22 12.44 -11.63
CA GLY A 101 4.60 13.84 -11.42
C GLY A 101 4.72 14.19 -9.94
N SER A 102 5.09 13.23 -9.10
CA SER A 102 5.25 13.41 -7.66
C SER A 102 6.71 13.65 -7.30
N GLU A 103 6.92 14.31 -6.17
CA GLU A 103 8.25 14.59 -5.62
C GLU A 103 8.84 13.37 -4.91
N TYR A 104 7.94 12.55 -4.31
CA TYR A 104 8.29 11.36 -3.54
C TYR A 104 7.41 10.17 -3.93
N ALA A 105 7.95 8.98 -3.76
CA ALA A 105 7.22 7.73 -3.91
C ALA A 105 7.69 6.71 -2.87
N TYR A 106 6.78 5.91 -2.33
CA TYR A 106 7.06 4.81 -1.42
C TYR A 106 6.49 3.51 -1.99
N LEU A 107 7.33 2.50 -2.22
CA LEU A 107 7.00 1.33 -3.02
C LEU A 107 6.84 0.02 -2.23
N GLN A 108 7.03 0.04 -0.92
CA GLN A 108 6.99 -1.18 -0.11
C GLN A 108 5.58 -1.70 0.25
N PRO A 109 4.47 -0.94 0.08
CA PRO A 109 3.15 -1.50 0.35
C PRO A 109 2.83 -2.73 -0.50
N HIS A 110 2.26 -3.77 0.13
CA HIS A 110 1.94 -5.03 -0.54
C HIS A 110 0.61 -5.00 -1.31
N SER A 111 -0.21 -3.98 -1.09
CA SER A 111 -1.51 -3.80 -1.74
C SER A 111 -1.97 -2.35 -1.67
N GLY A 112 -3.00 -1.98 -2.43
CA GLY A 112 -3.64 -0.66 -2.33
C GLY A 112 -4.22 -0.39 -0.92
N SER A 113 -4.81 -1.40 -0.28
CA SER A 113 -5.28 -1.28 1.11
C SER A 113 -4.14 -0.99 2.09
N ASN A 114 -3.01 -1.66 1.93
CA ASN A 114 -1.82 -1.42 2.74
C ASN A 114 -1.22 -0.03 2.47
N ALA A 115 -1.20 0.40 1.21
CA ALA A 115 -0.76 1.74 0.83
C ALA A 115 -1.62 2.84 1.48
N ASN A 116 -2.94 2.70 1.45
CA ASN A 116 -3.84 3.64 2.09
C ASN A 116 -3.67 3.66 3.61
N LEU A 117 -3.52 2.50 4.25
CA LEU A 117 -3.28 2.42 5.69
C LEU A 117 -1.99 3.15 6.09
N ILE A 118 -0.91 2.96 5.33
CA ILE A 118 0.37 3.64 5.55
C ILE A 118 0.22 5.15 5.34
N ALA A 119 -0.49 5.58 4.29
CA ALA A 119 -0.74 6.99 4.03
C ALA A 119 -1.55 7.65 5.17
N TYR A 120 -2.60 7.00 5.65
CA TYR A 120 -3.38 7.49 6.79
C TYR A 120 -2.52 7.63 8.04
N TRP A 121 -1.71 6.61 8.33
CA TRP A 121 -0.83 6.63 9.50
C TRP A 121 0.25 7.72 9.39
N ALA A 122 0.83 7.90 8.20
CA ALA A 122 1.79 8.97 7.96
C ALA A 122 1.18 10.36 8.15
N ILE A 123 -0.06 10.58 7.70
CA ILE A 123 -0.78 11.84 7.89
C ILE A 123 -1.08 12.08 9.38
N ILE A 124 -1.56 11.06 10.11
CA ILE A 124 -1.82 11.17 11.54
C ILE A 124 -0.52 11.47 12.29
N ASN A 125 0.54 10.75 11.96
CA ASN A 125 1.85 10.95 12.59
C ASN A 125 2.31 12.41 12.41
N ALA A 126 2.40 12.89 11.18
CA ALA A 126 2.93 14.21 10.87
C ALA A 126 2.00 15.37 11.31
N LYS A 127 0.67 15.16 11.37
CA LYS A 127 -0.28 16.25 11.65
C LYS A 127 -0.88 16.24 13.04
N VAL A 128 -0.80 15.12 13.74
CA VAL A 128 -1.42 14.95 15.06
C VAL A 128 -0.40 14.48 16.10
N MET A 129 0.26 13.35 15.84
CA MET A 129 1.13 12.70 16.82
C MET A 129 2.39 13.54 17.10
N GLU A 130 3.18 13.85 16.06
CA GLU A 130 4.42 14.61 16.21
C GLU A 130 4.19 15.98 16.87
N PRO A 131 3.26 16.84 16.41
CA PRO A 131 3.01 18.11 17.07
C PRO A 131 2.58 17.98 18.55
N LYS A 132 1.83 16.92 18.88
CA LYS A 132 1.47 16.68 20.28
C LYS A 132 2.63 16.18 21.14
N ILE A 133 3.51 15.35 20.58
CA ILE A 133 4.74 14.91 21.24
C ILE A 133 5.63 16.13 21.50
N GLU A 134 5.86 16.97 20.51
CA GLU A 134 6.68 18.19 20.64
C GLU A 134 6.13 19.10 21.74
N ALA A 135 4.84 19.42 21.69
CA ALA A 135 4.20 20.25 22.72
C ALA A 135 4.27 19.62 24.12
N THR A 136 4.16 18.28 24.22
CA THR A 136 4.27 17.57 25.50
C THR A 136 5.70 17.58 26.02
N CYS A 137 6.69 17.37 25.17
CA CYS A 137 8.10 17.46 25.54
C CYS A 137 8.49 18.87 25.99
N GLU A 138 8.00 19.91 25.31
CA GLU A 138 8.21 21.30 25.72
C GLU A 138 7.58 21.59 27.08
N LEU A 139 6.35 21.11 27.32
CA LEU A 139 5.64 21.26 28.61
C LEU A 139 6.41 20.61 29.77
N LEU A 140 7.18 19.57 29.50
CA LEU A 140 7.97 18.80 30.47
C LEU A 140 9.45 19.23 30.50
N ASP A 141 9.76 20.47 30.15
CA ASP A 141 11.13 21.03 30.16
C ASP A 141 12.13 20.30 29.24
N GLY A 142 11.65 19.79 28.10
CA GLY A 142 12.48 19.19 27.06
C GLY A 142 12.86 17.73 27.28
N VAL A 143 12.03 16.98 27.99
CA VAL A 143 12.22 15.52 28.15
C VAL A 143 12.18 14.79 26.80
N GLY A 144 12.86 13.65 26.70
CA GLY A 144 12.84 12.79 25.53
C GLY A 144 11.54 12.01 25.40
N LEU A 145 11.24 11.54 24.19
CA LEU A 145 10.04 10.75 23.86
C LEU A 145 9.78 9.59 24.84
N LYS A 146 10.84 8.89 25.26
CA LYS A 146 10.74 7.74 26.18
C LYS A 146 10.43 8.11 27.64
N GLU A 147 10.50 9.38 27.95
CA GLU A 147 10.32 9.92 29.29
C GLU A 147 8.93 10.54 29.48
N ILE A 148 8.11 10.58 28.41
CA ILE A 148 6.72 11.05 28.48
C ILE A 148 5.92 10.12 29.41
N PRO A 149 5.26 10.66 30.47
CA PRO A 149 4.41 9.88 31.34
C PRO A 149 3.28 9.19 30.58
N GLU A 150 2.90 7.98 31.01
CA GLU A 150 1.88 7.17 30.32
C GLU A 150 0.53 7.90 30.18
N SER A 151 0.13 8.69 31.18
CA SER A 151 -1.11 9.47 31.10
C SER A 151 -1.12 10.47 29.96
N LEU A 152 0.01 11.16 29.71
CA LEU A 152 0.15 12.11 28.61
C LEU A 152 0.32 11.38 27.28
N TRP A 153 0.93 10.20 27.32
CA TRP A 153 1.02 9.33 26.16
C TRP A 153 -0.36 8.78 25.72
N GLU A 154 -1.24 8.50 26.70
CA GLU A 154 -2.64 8.18 26.43
C GLU A 154 -3.40 9.32 25.77
N ASP A 155 -3.20 10.56 26.19
CA ASP A 155 -3.81 11.74 25.55
C ASP A 155 -3.36 11.88 24.07
N ILE A 156 -2.10 11.58 23.78
CA ILE A 156 -1.58 11.56 22.41
C ILE A 156 -2.29 10.46 21.60
N ARG A 157 -2.41 9.24 22.14
CA ARG A 157 -3.12 8.14 21.50
C ARG A 157 -4.60 8.47 21.25
N HIS A 158 -5.27 9.07 22.23
CA HIS A 158 -6.65 9.51 22.06
C HIS A 158 -6.80 10.53 20.97
N ALA A 159 -5.91 11.51 20.87
CA ALA A 159 -5.95 12.49 19.81
C ALA A 159 -5.75 11.87 18.43
N CYS A 160 -4.89 10.86 18.29
CA CYS A 160 -4.71 10.11 17.05
C CYS A 160 -5.97 9.31 16.69
N GLY A 161 -6.60 8.65 17.68
CA GLY A 161 -7.83 7.87 17.49
C GLY A 161 -9.09 8.70 17.25
N ASP A 162 -9.04 9.99 17.56
CA ASP A 162 -10.19 10.91 17.42
C ASP A 162 -10.31 11.51 16.00
N GLN A 163 -9.48 11.06 15.08
CA GLN A 163 -9.50 11.49 13.69
C GLN A 163 -10.65 10.84 12.91
N ALA A 164 -11.07 11.51 11.84
CA ALA A 164 -12.16 11.05 11.01
C ALA A 164 -11.78 10.99 9.54
N LEU A 165 -12.42 10.06 8.82
CA LEU A 165 -12.40 9.98 7.36
C LEU A 165 -13.76 10.42 6.82
N LEU A 166 -13.73 11.28 5.81
CA LEU A 166 -14.88 11.60 4.97
C LEU A 166 -14.60 11.07 3.56
N ALA A 167 -15.45 10.16 3.06
CA ALA A 167 -15.25 9.53 1.77
C ALA A 167 -16.58 9.24 1.07
N MET A 168 -16.52 8.96 -0.23
CA MET A 168 -17.68 8.52 -0.99
C MET A 168 -18.19 7.18 -0.48
N SER A 169 -19.50 7.02 -0.36
CA SER A 169 -20.11 5.75 0.02
C SER A 169 -19.82 4.65 -1.01
N LEU A 170 -19.75 3.39 -0.54
CA LEU A 170 -19.48 2.25 -1.41
C LEU A 170 -20.52 2.12 -2.53
N ASP A 171 -21.79 2.35 -2.22
CA ASP A 171 -22.91 2.28 -3.16
C ASP A 171 -22.82 3.34 -4.28
N CYS A 172 -22.11 4.43 -4.02
CA CYS A 172 -21.85 5.48 -5.00
C CYS A 172 -20.51 5.33 -5.74
N GLY A 173 -19.81 4.22 -5.52
CA GLY A 173 -18.52 3.93 -6.16
C GLY A 173 -17.29 4.24 -5.30
N GLY A 174 -17.47 4.51 -4.01
CA GLY A 174 -16.38 4.68 -3.05
C GLY A 174 -15.54 3.41 -2.89
N HIS A 175 -14.30 3.58 -2.49
CA HIS A 175 -13.40 2.45 -2.27
C HIS A 175 -13.52 1.91 -0.83
N LEU A 176 -13.44 0.59 -0.66
CA LEU A 176 -13.52 -0.08 0.65
C LEU A 176 -12.54 0.49 1.69
N THR A 177 -11.33 0.85 1.28
CA THR A 177 -10.29 1.38 2.18
C THR A 177 -10.55 2.81 2.66
N HIS A 178 -11.62 3.44 2.21
CA HIS A 178 -12.00 4.79 2.60
C HIS A 178 -13.12 4.80 3.66
N GLY A 179 -13.10 3.84 4.59
CA GLY A 179 -13.98 3.84 5.75
C GLY A 179 -15.17 2.90 5.67
N ASP A 180 -15.17 1.94 4.74
CA ASP A 180 -16.17 0.88 4.76
C ASP A 180 -16.05 0.05 6.04
N ARG A 181 -17.18 -0.34 6.64
CA ARG A 181 -17.23 -1.04 7.92
C ARG A 181 -16.51 -2.38 7.94
N THR A 182 -16.31 -2.98 6.78
CA THR A 182 -15.58 -4.25 6.64
C THR A 182 -14.06 -4.06 6.52
N ASN A 183 -13.60 -2.82 6.36
CA ASN A 183 -12.18 -2.49 6.19
C ASN A 183 -11.55 -2.01 7.49
N ILE A 184 -10.24 -2.23 7.63
CA ILE A 184 -9.46 -1.79 8.80
C ILE A 184 -9.53 -0.27 9.02
N SER A 185 -9.73 0.52 7.97
CA SER A 185 -9.85 1.97 8.09
C SER A 185 -11.00 2.40 9.00
N SER A 186 -12.14 1.69 8.97
CA SER A 186 -13.27 1.98 9.86
C SER A 186 -13.04 1.55 11.32
N GLN A 187 -12.02 0.76 11.57
CA GLN A 187 -11.61 0.39 12.94
C GLN A 187 -10.64 1.41 13.55
N LEU A 188 -9.97 2.18 12.71
CA LEU A 188 -8.98 3.18 13.13
C LEU A 188 -9.56 4.59 13.20
N PHE A 189 -10.60 4.88 12.41
CA PHE A 189 -11.17 6.22 12.28
C PHE A 189 -12.67 6.21 12.48
N ARG A 190 -13.21 7.35 12.90
CA ARG A 190 -14.62 7.65 12.70
C ARG A 190 -14.84 7.93 11.22
N CYS A 191 -15.75 7.18 10.57
CA CYS A 191 -15.95 7.27 9.14
C CYS A 191 -17.30 7.91 8.84
N TYR A 192 -17.27 8.90 7.98
CA TYR A 192 -18.42 9.57 7.40
C TYR A 192 -18.41 9.36 5.90
N SER A 193 -19.58 9.19 5.33
CA SER A 193 -19.71 9.01 3.88
C SER A 193 -20.62 10.09 3.28
N TYR A 194 -20.31 10.47 2.05
CA TYR A 194 -21.17 11.29 1.22
C TYR A 194 -21.65 10.49 0.00
N GLY A 195 -22.79 10.87 -0.53
CA GLY A 195 -23.41 10.25 -1.69
C GLY A 195 -23.27 11.07 -2.96
N VAL A 196 -24.02 10.66 -3.96
CA VAL A 196 -24.21 11.40 -5.21
C VAL A 196 -25.69 11.67 -5.42
N ASP A 197 -26.02 12.82 -5.98
CA ASP A 197 -27.36 13.12 -6.44
C ASP A 197 -27.72 12.16 -7.59
N PRO A 198 -28.76 11.33 -7.42
CA PRO A 198 -29.12 10.32 -8.43
C PRO A 198 -29.60 10.93 -9.74
N THR A 199 -30.00 12.22 -9.74
CA THR A 199 -30.47 12.92 -10.93
C THR A 199 -29.29 13.45 -11.78
N THR A 200 -28.30 14.02 -11.12
CA THR A 200 -27.18 14.68 -11.79
C THR A 200 -25.94 13.82 -11.87
N GLY A 201 -25.80 12.79 -11.01
CA GLY A 201 -24.61 11.97 -10.87
C GLY A 201 -23.39 12.71 -10.27
N THR A 202 -23.62 13.91 -9.73
CA THR A 202 -22.56 14.69 -9.06
C THR A 202 -22.60 14.50 -7.56
N ILE A 203 -21.50 14.88 -6.87
CA ILE A 203 -21.43 14.80 -5.41
C ILE A 203 -22.59 15.59 -4.79
N ASP A 204 -23.31 14.96 -3.87
CA ASP A 204 -24.33 15.64 -3.07
C ASP A 204 -23.67 16.30 -1.85
N TYR A 205 -23.47 17.59 -1.94
CA TYR A 205 -22.88 18.38 -0.87
C TYR A 205 -23.81 18.59 0.32
N SER A 206 -25.12 18.36 0.16
CA SER A 206 -26.09 18.49 1.25
C SER A 206 -26.07 17.29 2.20
N ASP A 207 -25.60 16.13 1.73
CA ASP A 207 -25.50 14.89 2.50
C ASP A 207 -24.13 14.80 3.24
N SER A 208 -23.25 15.76 3.02
CA SER A 208 -21.86 15.72 3.53
C SER A 208 -21.67 16.40 4.90
N LEU A 209 -22.72 16.90 5.52
CA LEU A 209 -22.74 17.61 6.81
C LEU A 209 -23.59 16.89 7.84
#